data_9990f33bde3c7cb75b55b1d4f603a85e
#
_entry.id   9990f33bde3c7cb75b55b1d4f603a85e
#
_cell.length_a   1.000
_cell.length_b   1.000
_cell.length_c   1.000
_cell.angle_alpha   90.00
_cell.angle_beta   90.00
_cell.angle_gamma   90.00
#
_symmetry.space_group_name_H-M   'P 1'
#
loop_
_entity.id
_entity.type
_entity.pdbx_description
1 polymer ?
#
loop_
_entity_poly.entity_id
_entity_poly.type
_entity_poly.pdbx_seq_one_letter_code
_entity_poly.pdbx_strand_id
1 'polypeptide(L)'
;MALTAGIVGLPNVGKSTLFNAITKAGALAANYPFATIDPNVGIVEVPDTRLNELKKIVNPKKTVPTTFEFTDIAGIVKGASKGEGLGNKFLSHIREVDAICQVVRAFDDENVTHVAGRVNPIEDIEVINMELVLADLESVEKRLPRLEKMAKQKDKTAVNEVRILTQIKETLENGKPVRSIDFNEEDQKYVNQAQLLTSKSMLYIANVGEDEVNDAENDKVKAIREYAANEDSEVIVISAKIEEEIATLDDEDKAMFLEELGIEEPGLNRLIRKTYDLLGLATYFTAGVQEVRAWTFKEGMTAPQCAGIIHTDFERGFIRAEVTSYDDFVANSGEQGAKEAGKMRLEGKDYIMQDGDVVHFRFNV
;
A
#
# COMPACT_ATOMS: atom_id res chain seq x y z
N MET A 1 12.19 -1.58 -7.40
CA MET A 1 10.85 -1.41 -8.01
C MET A 1 10.00 -0.71 -6.95
N ALA A 2 9.14 0.21 -7.35
CA ALA A 2 8.15 0.81 -6.44
C ALA A 2 7.23 -0.29 -5.91
N LEU A 3 6.84 -0.23 -4.64
CA LEU A 3 5.85 -1.13 -4.07
C LEU A 3 4.45 -0.67 -4.51
N THR A 4 3.59 -1.63 -4.84
CA THR A 4 2.26 -1.39 -5.41
C THR A 4 1.17 -2.10 -4.62
N ALA A 5 -0.06 -1.58 -4.68
CA ALA A 5 -1.22 -2.23 -4.09
C ALA A 5 -2.27 -2.59 -5.14
N GLY A 6 -2.82 -3.78 -5.04
CA GLY A 6 -3.89 -4.26 -5.91
C GLY A 6 -5.27 -4.00 -5.30
N ILE A 7 -6.17 -3.38 -6.06
CA ILE A 7 -7.56 -3.21 -5.66
C ILE A 7 -8.35 -4.41 -6.18
N VAL A 8 -8.96 -5.14 -5.27
CA VAL A 8 -9.76 -6.33 -5.56
C VAL A 8 -11.18 -6.16 -5.00
N GLY A 9 -12.12 -6.94 -5.50
CA GLY A 9 -13.49 -6.97 -5.00
C GLY A 9 -14.38 -7.82 -5.88
N LEU A 10 -15.50 -8.26 -5.33
CA LEU A 10 -16.55 -8.91 -6.09
C LEU A 10 -17.20 -7.93 -7.08
N PRO A 11 -17.92 -8.41 -8.09
CA PRO A 11 -18.69 -7.52 -8.96
C PRO A 11 -19.70 -6.65 -8.16
N ASN A 12 -19.88 -5.41 -8.59
CA ASN A 12 -20.86 -4.48 -8.04
C ASN A 12 -20.66 -4.06 -6.57
N VAL A 13 -19.43 -4.12 -6.07
CA VAL A 13 -19.08 -3.62 -4.72
C VAL A 13 -18.60 -2.16 -4.71
N GLY A 14 -18.53 -1.51 -5.90
CA GLY A 14 -18.02 -0.14 -6.06
C GLY A 14 -16.52 -0.06 -6.41
N LYS A 15 -15.87 -1.21 -6.74
CA LYS A 15 -14.44 -1.27 -7.09
C LYS A 15 -14.09 -0.33 -8.25
N SER A 16 -14.84 -0.39 -9.35
CA SER A 16 -14.58 0.45 -10.53
C SER A 16 -14.82 1.93 -10.27
N THR A 17 -15.82 2.28 -9.46
CA THR A 17 -16.08 3.64 -9.02
C THR A 17 -14.92 4.20 -8.21
N LEU A 18 -14.41 3.42 -7.25
CA LEU A 18 -13.24 3.80 -6.46
C LEU A 18 -11.99 3.93 -7.34
N PHE A 19 -11.78 3.00 -8.26
CA PHE A 19 -10.63 3.07 -9.18
C PHE A 19 -10.72 4.27 -10.14
N ASN A 20 -11.91 4.64 -10.57
CA ASN A 20 -12.13 5.87 -11.34
C ASN A 20 -11.76 7.12 -10.52
N ALA A 21 -12.12 7.16 -9.24
CA ALA A 21 -11.72 8.26 -8.35
C ALA A 21 -10.19 8.37 -8.25
N ILE A 22 -9.50 7.22 -8.09
CA ILE A 22 -8.04 7.13 -8.05
C ILE A 22 -7.44 7.65 -9.37
N THR A 23 -7.92 7.20 -10.52
CA THR A 23 -7.38 7.59 -11.82
C THR A 23 -7.66 9.06 -12.15
N LYS A 24 -8.81 9.60 -11.76
CA LYS A 24 -9.13 11.03 -11.92
C LYS A 24 -8.23 11.90 -11.05
N ALA A 25 -8.03 11.53 -9.78
CA ALA A 25 -7.09 12.21 -8.89
C ALA A 25 -5.65 12.15 -9.43
N GLY A 26 -5.25 11.02 -10.02
CA GLY A 26 -3.95 10.84 -10.65
C GLY A 26 -3.77 11.59 -11.96
N ALA A 27 -4.83 11.87 -12.71
CA ALA A 27 -4.74 12.64 -13.95
C ALA A 27 -4.24 14.08 -13.72
N LEU A 28 -4.48 14.64 -12.53
CA LEU A 28 -3.91 15.92 -12.09
C LEU A 28 -2.40 15.78 -11.79
N ALA A 29 -1.94 14.58 -11.43
CA ALA A 29 -0.53 14.26 -11.19
C ALA A 29 0.26 13.90 -12.47
N ALA A 30 -0.39 13.74 -13.62
CA ALA A 30 0.19 13.26 -14.89
C ALA A 30 1.24 14.17 -15.55
N ASN A 31 1.65 15.24 -14.92
CA ASN A 31 2.80 16.06 -15.34
C ASN A 31 4.16 15.42 -15.00
N TYR A 32 4.17 14.14 -14.57
CA TYR A 32 5.41 13.42 -14.27
C TYR A 32 5.96 12.69 -15.50
N PRO A 33 7.26 12.81 -15.82
CA PRO A 33 7.86 12.35 -17.08
C PRO A 33 7.94 10.83 -17.27
N PHE A 34 7.43 10.01 -16.35
CA PHE A 34 7.51 8.54 -16.39
C PHE A 34 6.17 7.81 -16.23
N ALA A 35 5.04 8.50 -16.29
CA ALA A 35 3.73 7.86 -16.23
C ALA A 35 3.46 7.09 -17.54
N THR A 36 3.70 5.79 -17.55
CA THR A 36 3.14 4.89 -18.57
C THR A 36 1.63 4.81 -18.34
N ILE A 37 0.85 5.12 -19.36
CA ILE A 37 -0.61 4.99 -19.31
C ILE A 37 -0.96 3.51 -19.51
N ASP A 38 -0.87 2.72 -18.45
CA ASP A 38 -1.51 1.41 -18.40
C ASP A 38 -2.95 1.63 -17.90
N PRO A 39 -3.98 1.18 -18.63
CA PRO A 39 -5.38 1.40 -18.27
C PRO A 39 -5.78 0.75 -16.93
N ASN A 40 -4.95 -0.12 -16.38
CA ASN A 40 -5.20 -0.81 -15.12
C ASN A 40 -4.35 -0.26 -13.96
N VAL A 41 -3.59 0.82 -14.16
CA VAL A 41 -2.74 1.44 -13.12
C VAL A 41 -3.22 2.85 -12.85
N GLY A 42 -3.53 3.13 -11.59
CA GLY A 42 -3.84 4.46 -11.06
C GLY A 42 -2.66 4.99 -10.25
N ILE A 43 -2.09 6.11 -10.67
CA ILE A 43 -1.00 6.78 -9.96
C ILE A 43 -1.59 7.96 -9.20
N VAL A 44 -1.34 8.04 -7.90
CA VAL A 44 -1.81 9.12 -7.03
C VAL A 44 -0.68 9.77 -6.28
N GLU A 45 -0.82 11.06 -5.97
CA GLU A 45 0.10 11.73 -5.05
C GLU A 45 -0.15 11.23 -3.62
N VAL A 46 0.93 10.98 -2.88
CA VAL A 46 0.84 10.67 -1.45
C VAL A 46 0.59 11.98 -0.69
N PRO A 47 -0.55 12.10 0.02
CA PRO A 47 -0.88 13.31 0.75
C PRO A 47 0.10 13.52 1.92
N ASP A 48 0.90 14.58 1.86
CA ASP A 48 1.85 14.92 2.91
C ASP A 48 1.88 16.45 3.14
N THR A 49 1.29 16.89 4.24
CA THR A 49 1.23 18.31 4.61
C THR A 49 2.60 18.92 4.88
N ARG A 50 3.59 18.09 5.25
CA ARG A 50 4.96 18.52 5.52
C ARG A 50 5.62 19.13 4.28
N LEU A 51 5.31 18.64 3.10
CA LEU A 51 5.82 19.15 1.84
C LEU A 51 5.39 20.62 1.62
N ASN A 52 4.17 20.97 2.01
CA ASN A 52 3.64 22.34 1.90
C ASN A 52 4.35 23.31 2.86
N GLU A 53 4.67 22.87 4.08
CA GLU A 53 5.42 23.69 5.02
C GLU A 53 6.87 23.89 4.57
N LEU A 54 7.53 22.87 4.06
CA LEU A 54 8.87 22.98 3.47
C LEU A 54 8.87 23.95 2.28
N LYS A 55 7.83 23.88 1.42
CA LYS A 55 7.65 24.83 0.30
C LYS A 55 7.58 26.29 0.76
N LYS A 56 6.84 26.58 1.85
CA LYS A 56 6.72 27.93 2.40
C LYS A 56 8.05 28.45 2.92
N ILE A 57 8.84 27.60 3.59
CA ILE A 57 10.14 27.98 4.18
C ILE A 57 11.20 28.19 3.10
N VAL A 58 11.33 27.26 2.17
CA VAL A 58 12.41 27.23 1.16
C VAL A 58 12.09 28.11 -0.04
N ASN A 59 10.80 28.32 -0.35
CA ASN A 59 10.30 29.02 -1.53
C ASN A 59 10.97 28.54 -2.85
N PRO A 60 10.85 27.23 -3.17
CA PRO A 60 11.55 26.61 -4.29
C PRO A 60 10.89 26.98 -5.62
N LYS A 61 11.63 26.80 -6.72
CA LYS A 61 11.08 26.92 -8.08
C LYS A 61 10.10 25.81 -8.40
N LYS A 62 10.30 24.63 -7.83
CA LYS A 62 9.48 23.43 -8.06
C LYS A 62 9.26 22.68 -6.76
N THR A 63 8.03 22.14 -6.60
CA THR A 63 7.68 21.22 -5.51
C THR A 63 7.21 19.91 -6.13
N VAL A 64 7.76 18.78 -5.66
CA VAL A 64 7.47 17.47 -6.22
C VAL A 64 7.04 16.54 -5.10
N PRO A 65 5.75 16.17 -5.02
CA PRO A 65 5.28 15.14 -4.11
C PRO A 65 5.79 13.77 -4.54
N THR A 66 5.72 12.80 -3.64
CA THR A 66 5.87 11.41 -4.02
C THR A 66 4.55 10.82 -4.50
N THR A 67 4.62 9.75 -5.26
CA THR A 67 3.45 9.09 -5.85
C THR A 67 3.38 7.63 -5.41
N PHE A 68 2.16 7.09 -5.39
CA PHE A 68 1.88 5.69 -5.12
C PHE A 68 1.04 5.09 -6.25
N GLU A 69 1.22 3.80 -6.52
CA GLU A 69 0.55 3.10 -7.62
C GLU A 69 -0.47 2.09 -7.09
N PHE A 70 -1.70 2.22 -7.57
CA PHE A 70 -2.74 1.22 -7.41
C PHE A 70 -2.99 0.49 -8.72
N THR A 71 -3.13 -0.84 -8.66
CA THR A 71 -3.48 -1.66 -9.82
C THR A 71 -4.92 -2.14 -9.70
N ASP A 72 -5.75 -1.88 -10.71
CA ASP A 72 -7.09 -2.48 -10.80
C ASP A 72 -6.97 -3.95 -11.18
N ILE A 73 -7.33 -4.81 -10.25
CA ILE A 73 -7.35 -6.25 -10.49
C ILE A 73 -8.79 -6.66 -10.82
N ALA A 74 -8.98 -7.26 -11.99
CA ALA A 74 -10.29 -7.69 -12.46
C ALA A 74 -11.02 -8.52 -11.41
N GLY A 75 -12.33 -8.28 -11.26
CA GLY A 75 -13.14 -8.93 -10.23
C GLY A 75 -13.07 -10.45 -10.28
N ILE A 76 -13.01 -11.06 -9.11
CA ILE A 76 -13.04 -12.51 -8.95
C ILE A 76 -14.49 -13.02 -9.00
N VAL A 77 -14.67 -14.20 -9.53
CA VAL A 77 -15.88 -15.00 -9.37
C VAL A 77 -15.52 -16.30 -8.66
N LYS A 78 -16.43 -16.83 -7.88
CA LYS A 78 -16.27 -18.10 -7.17
C LYS A 78 -15.82 -19.20 -8.14
N GLY A 79 -14.77 -19.96 -7.79
CA GLY A 79 -14.20 -21.01 -8.62
C GLY A 79 -12.99 -20.56 -9.47
N ALA A 80 -12.46 -19.38 -9.24
CA ALA A 80 -11.29 -18.86 -9.95
C ALA A 80 -10.02 -19.70 -9.75
N SER A 81 -9.86 -20.30 -8.59
CA SER A 81 -8.75 -21.21 -8.25
C SER A 81 -8.78 -22.52 -9.02
N LYS A 82 -9.94 -22.95 -9.54
CA LYS A 82 -10.10 -24.21 -10.30
C LYS A 82 -9.72 -24.13 -11.78
N GLY A 83 -9.18 -23.00 -12.22
CA GLY A 83 -8.21 -23.01 -13.32
C GLY A 83 -8.71 -22.83 -14.72
N GLU A 84 -9.86 -22.19 -15.03
CA GLU A 84 -10.17 -21.84 -16.41
C GLU A 84 -10.24 -20.32 -16.63
N GLY A 85 -9.36 -19.80 -17.49
CA GLY A 85 -9.46 -18.48 -18.09
C GLY A 85 -9.24 -17.29 -17.15
N LEU A 86 -10.29 -16.55 -16.78
CA LEU A 86 -10.22 -15.29 -16.03
C LEU A 86 -9.67 -15.42 -14.61
N GLY A 87 -9.89 -16.57 -13.95
CA GLY A 87 -9.37 -16.81 -12.60
C GLY A 87 -7.84 -16.85 -12.53
N ASN A 88 -7.18 -17.46 -13.48
CA ASN A 88 -5.72 -17.49 -13.54
C ASN A 88 -5.11 -16.10 -13.78
N LYS A 89 -5.76 -15.24 -14.56
CA LYS A 89 -5.34 -13.85 -14.75
C LYS A 89 -5.47 -13.05 -13.47
N PHE A 90 -6.57 -13.20 -12.74
CA PHE A 90 -6.77 -12.57 -11.44
C PHE A 90 -5.65 -12.94 -10.46
N LEU A 91 -5.37 -14.24 -10.29
CA LEU A 91 -4.31 -14.72 -9.39
C LEU A 91 -2.92 -14.25 -9.84
N SER A 92 -2.68 -14.14 -11.15
CA SER A 92 -1.43 -13.60 -11.70
C SER A 92 -1.23 -12.14 -11.32
N HIS A 93 -2.26 -11.31 -11.48
CA HIS A 93 -2.17 -9.89 -11.12
C HIS A 93 -1.99 -9.70 -9.61
N ILE A 94 -2.62 -10.53 -8.77
CA ILE A 94 -2.36 -10.47 -7.31
C ILE A 94 -0.91 -10.84 -7.00
N ARG A 95 -0.25 -11.72 -7.74
CA ARG A 95 1.17 -12.02 -7.52
C ARG A 95 2.08 -10.83 -7.76
N GLU A 96 1.71 -9.95 -8.69
CA GLU A 96 2.51 -8.79 -9.10
C GLU A 96 2.47 -7.62 -8.12
N VAL A 97 1.45 -7.52 -7.27
CA VAL A 97 1.32 -6.44 -6.28
C VAL A 97 1.87 -6.85 -4.92
N ASP A 98 2.20 -5.87 -4.07
CA ASP A 98 2.82 -6.10 -2.76
C ASP A 98 1.80 -6.14 -1.62
N ALA A 99 0.68 -5.43 -1.76
CA ALA A 99 -0.45 -5.46 -0.82
C ALA A 99 -1.78 -5.59 -1.57
N ILE A 100 -2.82 -6.00 -0.86
CA ILE A 100 -4.17 -6.17 -1.39
C ILE A 100 -5.12 -5.22 -0.66
N CYS A 101 -5.83 -4.38 -1.41
CA CYS A 101 -6.90 -3.52 -0.93
C CYS A 101 -8.25 -4.12 -1.39
N GLN A 102 -8.95 -4.79 -0.49
CA GLN A 102 -10.22 -5.44 -0.83
C GLN A 102 -11.40 -4.52 -0.60
N VAL A 103 -12.10 -4.15 -1.67
CA VAL A 103 -13.35 -3.40 -1.60
C VAL A 103 -14.49 -4.34 -1.24
N VAL A 104 -15.18 -4.00 -0.16
CA VAL A 104 -16.30 -4.76 0.40
C VAL A 104 -17.55 -3.89 0.41
N ARG A 105 -18.64 -4.39 -0.14
CA ARG A 105 -19.90 -3.67 -0.16
C ARG A 105 -20.53 -3.63 1.23
N ALA A 106 -20.67 -2.44 1.78
CA ALA A 106 -21.33 -2.17 3.06
C ALA A 106 -22.55 -1.24 2.93
N PHE A 107 -23.06 -1.03 1.73
CA PHE A 107 -24.24 -0.21 1.43
C PHE A 107 -25.38 -1.05 0.85
N ASP A 108 -26.60 -0.60 1.05
CA ASP A 108 -27.80 -1.13 0.41
C ASP A 108 -28.23 -0.20 -0.73
N ASP A 109 -28.45 -0.75 -1.91
CA ASP A 109 -28.99 -0.06 -3.08
C ASP A 109 -29.77 -1.07 -3.93
N GLU A 110 -31.07 -0.85 -4.06
CA GLU A 110 -31.98 -1.72 -4.82
C GLU A 110 -31.66 -1.74 -6.33
N ASN A 111 -31.04 -0.68 -6.85
CA ASN A 111 -30.67 -0.57 -8.25
C ASN A 111 -29.36 -1.29 -8.57
N VAL A 112 -28.59 -1.67 -7.56
CA VAL A 112 -27.30 -2.36 -7.71
C VAL A 112 -27.44 -3.81 -7.29
N THR A 113 -27.56 -4.72 -8.26
CA THR A 113 -27.70 -6.16 -8.01
C THR A 113 -26.44 -6.71 -7.34
N HIS A 114 -26.61 -7.44 -6.22
CA HIS A 114 -25.52 -8.19 -5.60
C HIS A 114 -25.40 -9.57 -6.24
N VAL A 115 -24.16 -10.08 -6.41
CA VAL A 115 -23.88 -11.38 -7.06
C VAL A 115 -24.57 -12.55 -6.33
N ALA A 116 -24.65 -12.50 -5.00
CA ALA A 116 -25.33 -13.50 -4.18
C ALA A 116 -26.80 -13.22 -3.90
N GLY A 117 -27.37 -12.14 -4.49
CA GLY A 117 -28.77 -11.72 -4.26
C GLY A 117 -29.02 -11.03 -2.91
N ARG A 118 -28.02 -10.98 -2.03
CA ARG A 118 -28.07 -10.25 -0.75
C ARG A 118 -26.70 -9.66 -0.43
N VAL A 119 -26.67 -8.56 0.30
CA VAL A 119 -25.43 -7.93 0.78
C VAL A 119 -25.02 -8.61 2.09
N ASN A 120 -23.90 -9.32 2.07
CA ASN A 120 -23.28 -9.89 3.25
C ASN A 120 -21.74 -9.68 3.15
N PRO A 121 -21.22 -8.63 3.81
CA PRO A 121 -19.82 -8.25 3.70
C PRO A 121 -18.85 -9.37 4.07
N ILE A 122 -19.20 -10.18 5.07
CA ILE A 122 -18.33 -11.26 5.55
C ILE A 122 -18.26 -12.40 4.53
N GLU A 123 -19.39 -12.80 3.96
CA GLU A 123 -19.40 -13.81 2.89
C GLU A 123 -18.59 -13.33 1.67
N ASP A 124 -18.67 -12.03 1.34
CA ASP A 124 -17.90 -11.44 0.23
C ASP A 124 -16.40 -11.49 0.48
N ILE A 125 -15.97 -11.19 1.71
CA ILE A 125 -14.57 -11.30 2.12
C ILE A 125 -14.10 -12.76 2.04
N GLU A 126 -14.87 -13.67 2.59
CA GLU A 126 -14.54 -15.11 2.65
C GLU A 126 -14.43 -15.73 1.26
N VAL A 127 -15.25 -15.31 0.29
CA VAL A 127 -15.15 -15.80 -1.10
C VAL A 127 -13.78 -15.50 -1.69
N ILE A 128 -13.28 -14.26 -1.55
CA ILE A 128 -11.96 -13.88 -2.07
C ILE A 128 -10.85 -14.58 -1.29
N ASN A 129 -10.90 -14.55 0.04
CA ASN A 129 -9.89 -15.17 0.88
C ASN A 129 -9.77 -16.69 0.59
N MET A 130 -10.89 -17.39 0.41
CA MET A 130 -10.89 -18.81 0.11
C MET A 130 -10.25 -19.12 -1.25
N GLU A 131 -10.52 -18.31 -2.29
CA GLU A 131 -9.88 -18.51 -3.59
C GLU A 131 -8.35 -18.33 -3.53
N LEU A 132 -7.88 -17.36 -2.74
CA LEU A 132 -6.44 -17.18 -2.51
C LEU A 132 -5.83 -18.35 -1.72
N VAL A 133 -6.51 -18.81 -0.68
CA VAL A 133 -6.08 -19.97 0.13
C VAL A 133 -5.97 -21.23 -0.72
N LEU A 134 -6.97 -21.51 -1.56
CA LEU A 134 -6.97 -22.68 -2.43
C LEU A 134 -5.84 -22.62 -3.48
N ALA A 135 -5.58 -21.44 -4.04
CA ALA A 135 -4.49 -21.25 -5.00
C ALA A 135 -3.11 -21.45 -4.34
N ASP A 136 -2.93 -20.97 -3.12
CA ASP A 136 -1.69 -21.17 -2.38
C ASP A 136 -1.52 -22.63 -1.95
N LEU A 137 -2.58 -23.30 -1.50
CA LEU A 137 -2.56 -24.72 -1.14
C LEU A 137 -2.09 -25.58 -2.33
N GLU A 138 -2.65 -25.35 -3.51
CA GLU A 138 -2.22 -26.03 -4.73
C GLU A 138 -0.74 -25.77 -5.05
N SER A 139 -0.29 -24.53 -4.89
CA SER A 139 1.11 -24.16 -5.12
C SER A 139 2.07 -24.87 -4.16
N VAL A 140 1.72 -24.91 -2.86
CA VAL A 140 2.51 -25.59 -1.82
C VAL A 140 2.54 -27.08 -2.04
N GLU A 141 1.39 -27.71 -2.36
CA GLU A 141 1.31 -29.15 -2.64
C GLU A 141 2.14 -29.59 -3.84
N LYS A 142 2.23 -28.77 -4.88
CA LYS A 142 3.10 -29.03 -6.03
C LYS A 142 4.59 -28.91 -5.70
N ARG A 143 4.95 -28.00 -4.77
CA ARG A 143 6.36 -27.71 -4.43
C ARG A 143 6.94 -28.69 -3.41
N LEU A 144 6.17 -29.11 -2.40
CA LEU A 144 6.61 -29.95 -1.30
C LEU A 144 7.30 -31.26 -1.73
N PRO A 145 6.78 -32.09 -2.66
CA PRO A 145 7.39 -33.37 -3.01
C PRO A 145 8.82 -33.26 -3.56
N ARG A 146 9.11 -32.16 -4.27
CA ARG A 146 10.46 -31.87 -4.80
C ARG A 146 11.42 -31.52 -3.65
N LEU A 147 10.98 -30.65 -2.75
CA LEU A 147 11.79 -30.22 -1.61
C LEU A 147 12.07 -31.35 -0.63
N GLU A 148 11.10 -32.24 -0.38
CA GLU A 148 11.28 -33.43 0.45
C GLU A 148 12.38 -34.37 -0.11
N LYS A 149 12.46 -34.51 -1.44
CA LYS A 149 13.55 -35.29 -2.07
C LYS A 149 14.91 -34.65 -1.83
N MET A 150 15.00 -33.30 -1.91
CA MET A 150 16.24 -32.58 -1.63
C MET A 150 16.61 -32.63 -0.14
N ALA A 151 15.64 -32.49 0.76
CA ALA A 151 15.82 -32.60 2.20
C ALA A 151 16.37 -34.00 2.62
N LYS A 152 15.93 -35.11 1.97
CA LYS A 152 16.46 -36.44 2.16
C LYS A 152 17.94 -36.56 1.80
N GLN A 153 18.44 -35.67 0.92
CA GLN A 153 19.88 -35.58 0.58
C GLN A 153 20.68 -34.72 1.56
N LYS A 154 20.08 -34.36 2.71
CA LYS A 154 20.69 -33.51 3.77
C LYS A 154 20.99 -32.07 3.35
N ASP A 155 20.27 -31.55 2.35
CA ASP A 155 20.28 -30.12 2.05
C ASP A 155 19.57 -29.35 3.18
N LYS A 156 20.34 -28.58 3.95
CA LYS A 156 19.86 -27.85 5.14
C LYS A 156 18.80 -26.80 4.77
N THR A 157 18.93 -26.16 3.62
CA THR A 157 17.98 -25.16 3.14
C THR A 157 16.65 -25.83 2.83
N ALA A 158 16.68 -26.96 2.10
CA ALA A 158 15.49 -27.73 1.77
C ALA A 158 14.79 -28.30 3.03
N VAL A 159 15.54 -28.70 4.05
CA VAL A 159 14.97 -29.18 5.34
C VAL A 159 14.15 -28.08 6.00
N ASN A 160 14.68 -26.84 6.09
CA ASN A 160 13.96 -25.71 6.67
C ASN A 160 12.74 -25.32 5.83
N GLU A 161 12.91 -25.28 4.51
CA GLU A 161 11.82 -24.94 3.60
C GLU A 161 10.66 -25.93 3.70
N VAL A 162 10.95 -27.25 3.78
CA VAL A 162 9.93 -28.29 4.00
C VAL A 162 9.19 -28.08 5.31
N ARG A 163 9.91 -27.79 6.40
CA ARG A 163 9.29 -27.54 7.71
C ARG A 163 8.30 -26.39 7.63
N ILE A 164 8.71 -25.26 7.02
CA ILE A 164 7.89 -24.06 6.92
C ILE A 164 6.69 -24.29 5.99
N LEU A 165 6.91 -24.87 4.80
CA LEU A 165 5.82 -25.14 3.88
C LEU A 165 4.83 -26.18 4.40
N THR A 166 5.27 -27.12 5.25
CA THR A 166 4.36 -28.05 5.94
C THR A 166 3.45 -27.30 6.91
N GLN A 167 4.00 -26.42 7.74
CA GLN A 167 3.20 -25.56 8.64
C GLN A 167 2.22 -24.68 7.86
N ILE A 168 2.67 -24.09 6.75
CA ILE A 168 1.83 -23.29 5.85
C ILE A 168 0.70 -24.17 5.28
N LYS A 169 1.02 -25.37 4.80
CA LYS A 169 0.01 -26.28 4.25
C LYS A 169 -1.08 -26.58 5.26
N GLU A 170 -0.72 -26.96 6.49
CA GLU A 170 -1.68 -27.23 7.57
C GLU A 170 -2.59 -26.02 7.86
N THR A 171 -2.05 -24.80 7.80
CA THR A 171 -2.83 -23.58 7.99
C THR A 171 -3.81 -23.35 6.84
N LEU A 172 -3.36 -23.52 5.60
CA LEU A 172 -4.20 -23.36 4.41
C LEU A 172 -5.30 -24.46 4.33
N GLU A 173 -5.00 -25.70 4.71
CA GLU A 173 -5.99 -26.79 4.81
C GLU A 173 -7.11 -26.49 5.82
N ASN A 174 -6.80 -25.69 6.85
CA ASN A 174 -7.78 -25.17 7.79
C ASN A 174 -8.51 -23.90 7.32
N GLY A 175 -8.33 -23.50 6.05
CA GLY A 175 -8.96 -22.33 5.44
C GLY A 175 -8.40 -21.00 5.93
N LYS A 176 -7.23 -20.97 6.59
CA LYS A 176 -6.61 -19.75 7.11
C LYS A 176 -5.51 -19.24 6.20
N PRO A 177 -5.36 -17.90 6.06
CA PRO A 177 -4.30 -17.30 5.25
C PRO A 177 -2.93 -17.42 5.93
N VAL A 178 -1.85 -17.42 5.13
CA VAL A 178 -0.47 -17.50 5.63
C VAL A 178 -0.10 -16.34 6.54
N ARG A 179 -0.65 -15.14 6.29
CA ARG A 179 -0.43 -13.93 7.13
C ARG A 179 -0.93 -14.09 8.57
N SER A 180 -1.77 -15.09 8.87
CA SER A 180 -2.20 -15.40 10.23
C SER A 180 -1.17 -16.16 11.07
N ILE A 181 -0.04 -16.54 10.48
CA ILE A 181 1.06 -17.23 11.16
C ILE A 181 2.12 -16.21 11.56
N ASP A 182 2.51 -16.20 12.82
CA ASP A 182 3.66 -15.43 13.29
C ASP A 182 4.96 -16.20 13.02
N PHE A 183 5.77 -15.72 12.09
CA PHE A 183 7.07 -16.27 11.75
C PHE A 183 8.19 -15.43 12.34
N ASN A 184 9.24 -16.08 12.86
CA ASN A 184 10.46 -15.38 13.22
C ASN A 184 11.21 -14.87 11.96
N GLU A 185 12.17 -13.97 12.14
CA GLU A 185 12.93 -13.36 11.02
C GLU A 185 13.64 -14.37 10.10
N GLU A 186 14.11 -15.50 10.64
CA GLU A 186 14.79 -16.53 9.85
C GLU A 186 13.79 -17.28 8.96
N ASP A 187 12.63 -17.63 9.50
CA ASP A 187 11.59 -18.34 8.79
C ASP A 187 10.89 -17.45 7.77
N GLN A 188 10.74 -16.16 8.07
CA GLN A 188 10.13 -15.17 7.16
C GLN A 188 10.83 -15.09 5.79
N LYS A 189 12.13 -15.36 5.73
CA LYS A 189 12.87 -15.42 4.46
C LYS A 189 12.33 -16.51 3.53
N TYR A 190 11.97 -17.66 4.07
CA TYR A 190 11.40 -18.78 3.29
C TYR A 190 9.96 -18.48 2.87
N VAL A 191 9.19 -17.82 3.74
CA VAL A 191 7.82 -17.36 3.40
C VAL A 191 7.87 -16.38 2.24
N ASN A 192 8.76 -15.39 2.29
CA ASN A 192 8.94 -14.41 1.22
C ASN A 192 9.38 -15.05 -0.11
N GLN A 193 10.26 -16.07 -0.05
CA GLN A 193 10.68 -16.83 -1.23
C GLN A 193 9.55 -17.68 -1.84
N ALA A 194 8.59 -18.09 -1.03
CA ALA A 194 7.45 -18.87 -1.49
C ALA A 194 6.48 -18.05 -2.36
N GLN A 195 6.48 -16.72 -2.23
CA GLN A 195 5.63 -15.78 -2.99
C GLN A 195 4.15 -16.15 -2.95
N LEU A 196 3.65 -16.51 -1.78
CA LEU A 196 2.27 -16.90 -1.57
C LEU A 196 1.35 -15.68 -1.56
N LEU A 197 0.15 -15.86 -2.11
CA LEU A 197 -0.85 -14.79 -2.23
C LEU A 197 -1.38 -14.36 -0.85
N THR A 198 -1.63 -15.34 0.01
CA THR A 198 -2.18 -15.13 1.35
C THR A 198 -1.14 -14.68 2.38
N SER A 199 0.13 -14.58 2.00
CA SER A 199 1.17 -13.95 2.83
C SER A 199 1.23 -12.42 2.67
N LYS A 200 0.56 -11.89 1.64
CA LYS A 200 0.49 -10.44 1.40
C LYS A 200 -0.37 -9.75 2.44
N SER A 201 0.03 -8.53 2.80
CA SER A 201 -0.75 -7.66 3.70
C SER A 201 -2.09 -7.30 3.08
N MET A 202 -3.14 -7.22 3.90
CA MET A 202 -4.52 -6.97 3.48
C MET A 202 -5.06 -5.71 4.16
N LEU A 203 -5.74 -4.87 3.37
CA LEU A 203 -6.52 -3.73 3.82
C LEU A 203 -7.95 -3.88 3.32
N TYR A 204 -8.92 -3.81 4.22
CA TYR A 204 -10.33 -3.87 3.85
C TYR A 204 -10.88 -2.46 3.64
N ILE A 205 -11.58 -2.24 2.55
CA ILE A 205 -12.25 -0.98 2.21
C ILE A 205 -13.75 -1.23 2.32
N ALA A 206 -14.34 -0.82 3.43
CA ALA A 206 -15.79 -0.84 3.62
C ALA A 206 -16.41 0.30 2.78
N ASN A 207 -16.99 -0.04 1.64
CA ASN A 207 -17.68 0.91 0.76
C ASN A 207 -19.12 1.09 1.22
N VAL A 208 -19.43 2.26 1.78
CA VAL A 208 -20.73 2.64 2.34
C VAL A 208 -21.50 3.56 1.41
N GLY A 209 -22.77 3.78 1.70
CA GLY A 209 -23.61 4.80 1.05
C GLY A 209 -23.11 6.23 1.37
N GLU A 210 -23.59 7.19 0.59
CA GLU A 210 -23.23 8.61 0.79
C GLU A 210 -23.69 9.13 2.16
N ASP A 211 -24.87 8.72 2.61
CA ASP A 211 -25.46 9.11 3.90
C ASP A 211 -24.80 8.38 5.10
N GLU A 212 -24.02 7.33 4.85
CA GLU A 212 -23.46 6.45 5.88
C GLU A 212 -21.96 6.71 6.12
N VAL A 213 -21.34 7.62 5.39
CA VAL A 213 -19.88 7.84 5.45
C VAL A 213 -19.41 8.29 6.85
N ASN A 214 -20.27 8.96 7.60
CA ASN A 214 -20.04 9.40 8.99
C ASN A 214 -20.68 8.47 10.02
N ASP A 215 -21.39 7.41 9.59
CA ASP A 215 -22.06 6.46 10.48
C ASP A 215 -21.07 5.39 10.97
N ALA A 216 -20.39 5.67 12.09
CA ALA A 216 -19.51 4.72 12.74
C ALA A 216 -20.25 3.49 13.30
N GLU A 217 -21.57 3.55 13.40
CA GLU A 217 -22.41 2.52 14.00
C GLU A 217 -23.04 1.56 12.98
N ASN A 218 -22.77 1.74 11.69
CA ASN A 218 -23.21 0.82 10.64
C ASN A 218 -22.82 -0.63 10.95
N ASP A 219 -23.79 -1.52 11.10
CA ASP A 219 -23.59 -2.91 11.53
C ASP A 219 -22.71 -3.69 10.54
N LYS A 220 -22.77 -3.38 9.24
CA LYS A 220 -21.91 -4.03 8.22
C LYS A 220 -20.46 -3.61 8.40
N VAL A 221 -20.21 -2.34 8.70
CA VAL A 221 -18.87 -1.82 8.99
C VAL A 221 -18.30 -2.47 10.25
N LYS A 222 -19.11 -2.58 11.31
CA LYS A 222 -18.72 -3.28 12.56
C LYS A 222 -18.32 -4.71 12.29
N ALA A 223 -19.12 -5.46 11.53
CA ALA A 223 -18.82 -6.84 11.17
C ALA A 223 -17.50 -6.96 10.39
N ILE A 224 -17.24 -6.06 9.43
CA ILE A 224 -15.98 -6.02 8.69
C ILE A 224 -14.80 -5.75 9.65
N ARG A 225 -14.93 -4.82 10.59
CA ARG A 225 -13.89 -4.50 11.58
C ARG A 225 -13.60 -5.67 12.50
N GLU A 226 -14.63 -6.37 12.98
CA GLU A 226 -14.47 -7.56 13.81
C GLU A 226 -13.77 -8.68 13.04
N TYR A 227 -14.14 -8.88 11.78
CA TYR A 227 -13.46 -9.84 10.92
C TYR A 227 -11.97 -9.50 10.72
N ALA A 228 -11.68 -8.25 10.33
CA ALA A 228 -10.33 -7.78 10.09
C ALA A 228 -9.42 -7.87 11.33
N ALA A 229 -9.96 -7.58 12.52
CA ALA A 229 -9.24 -7.68 13.78
C ALA A 229 -8.74 -9.12 14.07
N ASN A 230 -9.46 -10.15 13.61
CA ASN A 230 -9.02 -11.55 13.77
C ASN A 230 -7.83 -11.93 12.87
N GLU A 231 -7.53 -11.11 11.85
CA GLU A 231 -6.43 -11.29 10.91
C GLU A 231 -5.33 -10.24 11.07
N ASP A 232 -5.39 -9.39 12.09
CA ASP A 232 -4.51 -8.23 12.30
C ASP A 232 -4.49 -7.29 11.08
N SER A 233 -5.66 -7.14 10.44
CA SER A 233 -5.85 -6.29 9.26
C SER A 233 -6.63 -5.03 9.61
N GLU A 234 -6.40 -3.94 8.88
CA GLU A 234 -7.10 -2.68 9.08
C GLU A 234 -8.32 -2.53 8.17
N VAL A 235 -9.23 -1.63 8.55
CA VAL A 235 -10.44 -1.29 7.79
C VAL A 235 -10.51 0.22 7.58
N ILE A 236 -10.75 0.62 6.34
CA ILE A 236 -11.08 2.00 5.99
C ILE A 236 -12.53 2.06 5.52
N VAL A 237 -13.26 3.04 6.00
CA VAL A 237 -14.62 3.34 5.54
C VAL A 237 -14.57 4.44 4.49
N ILE A 238 -15.11 4.19 3.31
CA ILE A 238 -15.13 5.12 2.17
C ILE A 238 -16.49 5.03 1.49
N SER A 239 -17.00 6.14 0.98
CA SER A 239 -18.03 6.12 -0.06
C SER A 239 -17.36 6.34 -1.42
N ALA A 240 -17.24 5.28 -2.21
CA ALA A 240 -16.61 5.35 -3.53
C ALA A 240 -17.29 6.39 -4.44
N LYS A 241 -18.59 6.63 -4.26
CA LYS A 241 -19.35 7.62 -5.02
C LYS A 241 -18.95 9.04 -4.63
N ILE A 242 -18.83 9.34 -3.33
CA ILE A 242 -18.32 10.63 -2.84
C ILE A 242 -16.91 10.88 -3.36
N GLU A 243 -16.02 9.88 -3.31
CA GLU A 243 -14.66 10.03 -3.79
C GLU A 243 -14.60 10.33 -5.30
N GLU A 244 -15.47 9.70 -6.09
CA GLU A 244 -15.57 9.97 -7.53
C GLU A 244 -16.06 11.38 -7.82
N GLU A 245 -16.97 11.93 -7.03
CA GLU A 245 -17.45 13.30 -7.13
C GLU A 245 -16.35 14.29 -6.73
N ILE A 246 -15.72 14.11 -5.58
CA ILE A 246 -14.60 14.94 -5.07
C ILE A 246 -13.48 15.01 -6.08
N ALA A 247 -13.14 13.91 -6.75
CA ALA A 247 -12.05 13.85 -7.72
C ALA A 247 -12.28 14.75 -8.96
N THR A 248 -13.47 15.29 -9.16
CA THR A 248 -13.81 16.18 -10.28
C THR A 248 -13.90 17.66 -9.88
N LEU A 249 -13.85 17.96 -8.58
CA LEU A 249 -13.98 19.31 -8.04
C LEU A 249 -12.62 20.02 -7.99
N ASP A 250 -12.63 21.34 -8.13
CA ASP A 250 -11.48 22.16 -7.81
C ASP A 250 -11.28 22.28 -6.29
N ASP A 251 -10.16 22.88 -5.86
CA ASP A 251 -9.80 22.91 -4.43
C ASP A 251 -10.80 23.69 -3.55
N GLU A 252 -11.46 24.74 -4.09
CA GLU A 252 -12.43 25.56 -3.35
C GLU A 252 -13.74 24.78 -3.20
N ASP A 253 -14.26 24.24 -4.28
CA ASP A 253 -15.49 23.44 -4.30
C ASP A 253 -15.32 22.16 -3.47
N LYS A 254 -14.15 21.53 -3.53
CA LYS A 254 -13.81 20.36 -2.72
C LYS A 254 -13.86 20.66 -1.23
N ALA A 255 -13.29 21.78 -0.80
CA ALA A 255 -13.30 22.17 0.60
C ALA A 255 -14.75 22.40 1.12
N MET A 256 -15.56 23.09 0.32
CA MET A 256 -16.98 23.33 0.65
C MET A 256 -17.78 22.03 0.72
N PHE A 257 -17.57 21.13 -0.23
CA PHE A 257 -18.26 19.83 -0.28
C PHE A 257 -17.90 18.94 0.93
N LEU A 258 -16.64 18.90 1.32
CA LEU A 258 -16.20 18.17 2.52
C LEU A 258 -16.80 18.76 3.81
N GLU A 259 -16.87 20.10 3.92
CA GLU A 259 -17.50 20.78 5.06
C GLU A 259 -19.00 20.47 5.14
N GLU A 260 -19.72 20.49 4.00
CA GLU A 260 -21.14 20.15 3.94
C GLU A 260 -21.42 18.71 4.40
N LEU A 261 -20.56 17.78 4.02
CA LEU A 261 -20.65 16.38 4.43
C LEU A 261 -20.13 16.13 5.86
N GLY A 262 -19.50 17.11 6.51
CA GLY A 262 -18.86 16.93 7.81
C GLY A 262 -17.66 15.98 7.79
N ILE A 263 -16.95 15.90 6.66
CA ILE A 263 -15.77 15.07 6.45
C ILE A 263 -14.52 15.96 6.48
N GLU A 264 -13.54 15.60 7.31
CA GLU A 264 -12.31 16.40 7.47
C GLU A 264 -11.38 16.31 6.24
N GLU A 265 -11.35 15.14 5.59
CA GLU A 265 -10.53 14.87 4.41
C GLU A 265 -11.12 13.76 3.53
N PRO A 266 -10.79 13.72 2.23
CA PRO A 266 -11.18 12.62 1.35
C PRO A 266 -10.77 11.25 1.90
N GLY A 267 -11.65 10.26 1.77
CA GLY A 267 -11.35 8.87 2.14
C GLY A 267 -10.21 8.29 1.31
N LEU A 268 -10.05 8.73 0.07
CA LEU A 268 -8.92 8.37 -0.79
C LEU A 268 -7.57 8.76 -0.16
N ASN A 269 -7.46 9.92 0.48
CA ASN A 269 -6.24 10.33 1.17
C ASN A 269 -5.90 9.37 2.33
N ARG A 270 -6.91 8.94 3.09
CA ARG A 270 -6.75 7.95 4.15
C ARG A 270 -6.35 6.59 3.58
N LEU A 271 -6.96 6.18 2.46
CA LEU A 271 -6.60 4.93 1.77
C LEU A 271 -5.13 4.93 1.36
N ILE A 272 -4.67 6.01 0.73
CA ILE A 272 -3.28 6.12 0.27
C ILE A 272 -2.32 6.01 1.47
N ARG A 273 -2.54 6.78 2.54
CA ARG A 273 -1.68 6.74 3.73
C ARG A 273 -1.69 5.36 4.39
N LYS A 274 -2.87 4.76 4.60
CA LYS A 274 -2.95 3.44 5.24
C LYS A 274 -2.31 2.33 4.40
N THR A 275 -2.41 2.41 3.08
CA THR A 275 -1.71 1.46 2.19
C THR A 275 -0.20 1.67 2.23
N TYR A 276 0.23 2.92 2.34
CA TYR A 276 1.63 3.31 2.48
C TYR A 276 2.23 2.74 3.78
N ASP A 277 1.55 2.95 4.91
CA ASP A 277 1.93 2.41 6.22
C ASP A 277 1.96 0.87 6.21
N LEU A 278 0.93 0.24 5.61
CA LEU A 278 0.82 -1.22 5.50
C LEU A 278 2.01 -1.87 4.79
N LEU A 279 2.60 -1.15 3.83
CA LEU A 279 3.78 -1.60 3.09
C LEU A 279 5.10 -1.25 3.78
N GLY A 280 5.05 -0.60 4.95
CA GLY A 280 6.24 -0.10 5.66
C GLY A 280 6.99 0.95 4.85
N LEU A 281 6.25 1.82 4.16
CA LEU A 281 6.81 2.94 3.41
C LEU A 281 6.83 4.19 4.27
N ALA A 282 7.86 4.99 4.06
CA ALA A 282 8.05 6.28 4.72
C ALA A 282 8.57 7.31 3.71
N THR A 283 8.62 8.57 4.13
CA THR A 283 8.99 9.68 3.27
C THR A 283 10.16 10.46 3.86
N TYR A 284 11.22 10.67 3.08
CA TYR A 284 12.22 11.68 3.37
C TYR A 284 12.16 12.81 2.33
N PHE A 285 12.74 13.96 2.66
CA PHE A 285 12.70 15.14 1.81
C PHE A 285 14.10 15.59 1.40
N THR A 286 14.19 16.14 0.20
CA THR A 286 15.29 16.98 -0.21
C THR A 286 14.77 18.40 -0.38
N ALA A 287 15.43 19.38 0.23
CA ALA A 287 14.98 20.76 0.24
C ALA A 287 16.08 21.70 -0.30
N GLY A 288 15.79 22.33 -1.42
CA GLY A 288 16.70 23.27 -2.06
C GLY A 288 15.95 24.34 -2.87
N VAL A 289 16.61 25.44 -3.19
CA VAL A 289 16.02 26.58 -3.94
C VAL A 289 15.48 26.17 -5.32
N GLN A 290 16.04 25.15 -5.95
CA GLN A 290 15.58 24.68 -7.25
C GLN A 290 14.35 23.77 -7.09
N GLU A 291 14.39 22.86 -6.13
CA GLU A 291 13.36 21.86 -5.91
C GLU A 291 13.26 21.50 -4.41
N VAL A 292 12.02 21.36 -3.93
CA VAL A 292 11.67 20.62 -2.72
C VAL A 292 10.95 19.37 -3.17
N ARG A 293 11.42 18.20 -2.74
CA ARG A 293 10.87 16.93 -3.19
C ARG A 293 10.74 15.92 -2.07
N ALA A 294 9.63 15.20 -2.09
CA ALA A 294 9.36 14.04 -1.25
C ALA A 294 9.81 12.75 -1.96
N TRP A 295 10.45 11.85 -1.22
CA TRP A 295 10.98 10.60 -1.71
C TRP A 295 10.47 9.44 -0.87
N THR A 296 9.87 8.45 -1.51
CA THR A 296 9.45 7.21 -0.85
C THR A 296 10.64 6.31 -0.58
N PHE A 297 10.72 5.78 0.64
CA PHE A 297 11.67 4.72 0.98
C PHE A 297 10.97 3.65 1.84
N LYS A 298 11.57 2.47 1.96
CA LYS A 298 11.08 1.43 2.85
C LYS A 298 11.74 1.59 4.21
N GLU A 299 10.96 1.50 5.27
CA GLU A 299 11.48 1.55 6.65
C GLU A 299 12.62 0.54 6.85
N GLY A 300 13.62 0.94 7.61
CA GLY A 300 14.84 0.18 7.82
C GLY A 300 15.94 0.37 6.76
N MET A 301 15.68 1.13 5.68
CA MET A 301 16.72 1.45 4.70
C MET A 301 17.79 2.39 5.29
N THR A 302 19.04 2.15 4.90
CA THR A 302 20.17 2.99 5.28
C THR A 302 20.27 4.23 4.40
N ALA A 303 21.00 5.25 4.87
CA ALA A 303 21.23 6.49 4.12
C ALA A 303 21.80 6.26 2.69
N PRO A 304 22.79 5.38 2.46
CA PRO A 304 23.23 5.06 1.10
C PRO A 304 22.14 4.47 0.22
N GLN A 305 21.31 3.56 0.76
CA GLN A 305 20.20 2.97 0.01
C GLN A 305 19.15 4.03 -0.36
N CYS A 306 18.86 4.95 0.55
CA CYS A 306 17.97 6.10 0.26
C CYS A 306 18.59 7.05 -0.77
N ALA A 307 19.89 7.31 -0.72
CA ALA A 307 20.60 8.07 -1.76
C ALA A 307 20.49 7.38 -3.13
N GLY A 308 20.50 6.05 -3.15
CA GLY A 308 20.29 5.22 -4.35
C GLY A 308 18.92 5.37 -5.01
N ILE A 309 17.89 5.74 -4.24
CA ILE A 309 16.55 6.06 -4.77
C ILE A 309 16.60 7.27 -5.69
N ILE A 310 17.45 8.25 -5.37
CA ILE A 310 17.65 9.45 -6.20
C ILE A 310 18.44 9.08 -7.46
N HIS A 311 19.58 8.42 -7.28
CA HIS A 311 20.44 7.96 -8.37
C HIS A 311 21.43 6.90 -7.87
N THR A 312 21.69 5.87 -8.69
CA THR A 312 22.62 4.77 -8.34
C THR A 312 24.04 5.28 -8.03
N ASP A 313 24.49 6.36 -8.65
CA ASP A 313 25.80 6.95 -8.37
C ASP A 313 25.86 7.57 -6.97
N PHE A 314 24.74 8.07 -6.45
CA PHE A 314 24.69 8.61 -5.08
C PHE A 314 24.90 7.50 -4.04
N GLU A 315 24.39 6.30 -4.29
CA GLU A 315 24.65 5.14 -3.45
C GLU A 315 26.13 4.70 -3.52
N ARG A 316 26.66 4.56 -4.74
CA ARG A 316 28.04 4.11 -4.97
C ARG A 316 29.06 5.09 -4.40
N GLY A 317 28.86 6.38 -4.64
CA GLY A 317 29.75 7.44 -4.21
C GLY A 317 29.43 8.00 -2.84
N PHE A 318 28.51 7.39 -2.07
CA PHE A 318 28.06 7.93 -0.79
C PHE A 318 29.21 8.20 0.18
N ILE A 319 29.27 9.44 0.68
CA ILE A 319 30.25 9.88 1.68
C ILE A 319 29.55 10.03 3.03
N ARG A 320 28.49 10.83 3.10
CA ARG A 320 27.69 11.13 4.29
C ARG A 320 26.36 11.75 3.91
N ALA A 321 25.41 11.76 4.85
CA ALA A 321 24.19 12.52 4.77
C ALA A 321 24.21 13.67 5.79
N GLU A 322 23.80 14.86 5.37
CA GLU A 322 23.49 15.99 6.25
C GLU A 322 21.99 15.90 6.51
N VAL A 323 21.59 15.55 7.74
CA VAL A 323 20.22 15.22 8.10
C VAL A 323 19.70 16.19 9.15
N THR A 324 18.52 16.73 8.89
CA THR A 324 17.74 17.53 9.85
C THR A 324 16.35 16.92 9.93
N SER A 325 15.81 16.68 11.15
CA SER A 325 14.43 16.25 11.27
C SER A 325 13.48 17.32 10.72
N TYR A 326 12.32 16.92 10.21
CA TYR A 326 11.30 17.87 9.73
C TYR A 326 10.97 18.92 10.80
N ASP A 327 10.75 18.50 12.03
CA ASP A 327 10.40 19.40 13.14
C ASP A 327 11.50 20.44 13.42
N ASP A 328 12.76 20.00 13.47
CA ASP A 328 13.88 20.90 13.66
C ASP A 328 14.08 21.83 12.47
N PHE A 329 13.82 21.37 11.25
CA PHE A 329 13.90 22.19 10.03
C PHE A 329 12.86 23.31 10.05
N VAL A 330 11.61 22.97 10.41
CA VAL A 330 10.51 23.94 10.51
C VAL A 330 10.74 24.92 11.67
N ALA A 331 11.08 24.42 12.87
CA ALA A 331 11.30 25.23 14.05
C ALA A 331 12.44 26.27 13.88
N ASN A 332 13.42 25.95 13.05
CA ASN A 332 14.56 26.83 12.79
C ASN A 332 14.49 27.54 11.43
N SER A 333 13.32 27.57 10.79
CA SER A 333 13.07 28.28 9.52
C SER A 333 14.02 27.87 8.38
N GLY A 334 14.38 26.59 8.33
CA GLY A 334 15.14 25.99 7.24
C GLY A 334 16.53 25.47 7.61
N GLU A 335 17.27 25.05 6.59
CA GLU A 335 18.56 24.36 6.74
C GLU A 335 19.60 25.22 7.48
N GLN A 336 19.72 26.50 7.14
CA GLN A 336 20.71 27.39 7.74
C GLN A 336 20.45 27.60 9.24
N GLY A 337 19.20 27.89 9.62
CA GLY A 337 18.84 28.05 11.02
C GLY A 337 19.02 26.75 11.82
N ALA A 338 18.65 25.60 11.27
CA ALA A 338 18.89 24.31 11.91
C ALA A 338 20.39 24.03 12.11
N LYS A 339 21.22 24.40 11.15
CA LYS A 339 22.67 24.26 11.27
C LYS A 339 23.25 25.17 12.37
N GLU A 340 22.83 26.42 12.42
CA GLU A 340 23.25 27.38 13.46
C GLU A 340 22.78 26.95 14.86
N ALA A 341 21.61 26.35 14.95
CA ALA A 341 21.08 25.76 16.18
C ALA A 341 21.71 24.42 16.57
N GLY A 342 22.65 23.88 15.76
CA GLY A 342 23.28 22.59 16.00
C GLY A 342 22.35 21.38 15.83
N LYS A 343 21.27 21.54 15.06
CA LYS A 343 20.27 20.50 14.81
C LYS A 343 20.56 19.66 13.56
N MET A 344 21.41 20.12 12.67
CA MET A 344 21.87 19.33 11.53
C MET A 344 22.89 18.27 12.00
N ARG A 345 22.59 17.02 11.71
CA ARG A 345 23.45 15.88 12.01
C ARG A 345 24.25 15.46 10.77
N LEU A 346 25.46 14.96 10.99
CA LEU A 346 26.26 14.35 9.94
C LEU A 346 26.23 12.84 10.14
N GLU A 347 25.54 12.15 9.25
CA GLU A 347 25.26 10.72 9.37
C GLU A 347 26.06 9.90 8.36
N GLY A 348 26.54 8.74 8.82
CA GLY A 348 27.34 7.81 8.04
C GLY A 348 26.51 6.75 7.30
N LYS A 349 27.22 5.72 6.82
CA LYS A 349 26.61 4.64 5.99
C LYS A 349 25.62 3.77 6.75
N ASP A 350 25.75 3.67 8.07
CA ASP A 350 24.92 2.81 8.91
C ASP A 350 23.67 3.53 9.45
N TYR A 351 23.49 4.81 9.10
CA TYR A 351 22.33 5.56 9.53
C TYR A 351 21.06 5.00 8.89
N ILE A 352 20.12 4.63 9.73
CA ILE A 352 18.78 4.21 9.30
C ILE A 352 17.91 5.46 9.12
N MET A 353 17.47 5.67 7.88
CA MET A 353 16.63 6.82 7.52
C MET A 353 15.34 6.82 8.33
N GLN A 354 14.93 8.00 8.79
CA GLN A 354 13.68 8.20 9.53
C GLN A 354 12.65 8.92 8.68
N ASP A 355 11.36 8.61 8.93
CA ASP A 355 10.28 9.36 8.30
C ASP A 355 10.36 10.84 8.66
N GLY A 356 10.24 11.71 7.66
CA GLY A 356 10.34 13.15 7.82
C GLY A 356 11.76 13.73 7.84
N ASP A 357 12.81 12.93 7.67
CA ASP A 357 14.16 13.46 7.52
C ASP A 357 14.27 14.38 6.30
N VAL A 358 14.83 15.56 6.50
CA VAL A 358 15.24 16.48 5.42
C VAL A 358 16.73 16.31 5.20
N VAL A 359 17.11 15.86 4.00
CA VAL A 359 18.45 15.28 3.77
C VAL A 359 19.17 15.96 2.60
N HIS A 360 20.47 16.18 2.80
CA HIS A 360 21.40 16.51 1.72
C HIS A 360 22.49 15.45 1.65
N PHE A 361 22.50 14.63 0.61
CA PHE A 361 23.50 13.60 0.40
C PHE A 361 24.78 14.19 -0.18
N ARG A 362 25.93 13.87 0.43
CA ARG A 362 27.27 14.15 -0.07
C ARG A 362 27.85 12.90 -0.68
N PHE A 363 28.20 12.95 -1.93
CA PHE A 363 28.75 11.84 -2.70
C PHE A 363 29.87 12.29 -3.62
N ASN A 364 30.70 11.34 -4.05
CA ASN A 364 31.76 11.56 -5.03
C ASN A 364 31.77 10.38 -6.01
N VAL A 365 31.69 10.66 -7.30
CA VAL A 365 31.67 9.68 -8.40
C VAL A 365 32.86 9.92 -9.31
#